data_fd45dd507e10ec8630b6de681c26c81b
#
_entry.id   fd45dd507e10ec8630b6de681c26c81b
#
_cell.length_a   1.000
_cell.length_b   1.000
_cell.length_c   1.000
_cell.angle_alpha   90.00
_cell.angle_beta   90.00
_cell.angle_gamma   90.00
#
_symmetry.space_group_name_H-M   'P 1'
#
loop_
_entity.id
_entity.type
_entity.pdbx_description
1 polymer ?
#
loop_
_entity_poly.entity_id
_entity_poly.type
_entity_poly.pdbx_seq_one_letter_code
_entity_poly.pdbx_strand_id
1 'polypeptide(L)'
;MKRTFKSLVVNKNEDETYRASIETRNINQLPKNDLLIKVLYSSLNFKDALSMIGNRGVTKSYPHTPGIDAVGIVISSKKFPKGSIVIVSGYDLGMNTHGGFSEFIRVPEKWAVLKPESLNAKESMILGTAGLTAGLCVDAFLEKDHIENKNAIV
;
A
#
# COMPACT_ATOMS: atom_id res chain seq x y z
N MET A 1 -15.95 6.31 16.77
CA MET A 1 -14.72 5.95 16.03
C MET A 1 -13.59 6.86 16.50
N LYS A 2 -12.38 6.33 16.73
CA LYS A 2 -11.19 7.12 17.08
C LYS A 2 -10.92 8.12 15.94
N ARG A 3 -10.88 9.41 16.23
CA ARG A 3 -10.67 10.44 15.19
C ARG A 3 -9.19 10.63 14.85
N THR A 4 -8.28 10.18 15.71
CA THR A 4 -6.83 10.30 15.56
C THR A 4 -6.18 8.93 15.40
N PHE A 5 -5.05 8.87 14.70
CA PHE A 5 -4.31 7.65 14.39
C PHE A 5 -2.83 7.95 14.23
N LYS A 6 -1.97 6.92 14.35
CA LYS A 6 -0.53 7.03 14.11
C LYS A 6 -0.18 6.74 12.66
N SER A 7 0.79 7.48 12.15
CA SER A 7 1.32 7.33 10.80
C SER A 7 2.81 7.62 10.78
N LEU A 8 3.58 6.87 9.99
CA LEU A 8 4.93 7.27 9.64
C LEU A 8 4.83 8.45 8.66
N VAL A 9 5.37 9.59 9.04
CA VAL A 9 5.36 10.79 8.19
C VAL A 9 6.79 11.16 7.84
N VAL A 10 7.04 11.36 6.56
CA VAL A 10 8.30 11.89 6.04
C VAL A 10 8.09 13.38 5.79
N ASN A 11 8.88 14.20 6.45
CA ASN A 11 8.92 15.64 6.28
C ASN A 11 10.16 16.03 5.49
N LYS A 12 10.02 17.04 4.63
CA LYS A 12 11.14 17.71 3.97
C LYS A 12 11.54 18.91 4.81
N ASN A 13 12.81 18.99 5.22
CA ASN A 13 13.37 20.10 5.98
C ASN A 13 13.79 21.25 5.04
N GLU A 14 14.10 22.42 5.64
CA GLU A 14 14.57 23.60 4.91
C GLU A 14 15.93 23.38 4.21
N ASP A 15 16.78 22.54 4.78
CA ASP A 15 18.08 22.11 4.24
C ASP A 15 17.99 21.03 3.14
N GLU A 16 16.78 20.79 2.59
CA GLU A 16 16.50 19.76 1.58
C GLU A 16 16.65 18.32 2.08
N THR A 17 16.94 18.09 3.37
CA THR A 17 16.97 16.74 3.96
C THR A 17 15.56 16.21 4.26
N TYR A 18 15.45 14.89 4.41
CA TYR A 18 14.18 14.22 4.69
C TYR A 18 14.26 13.49 6.02
N ARG A 19 13.24 13.66 6.84
CA ARG A 19 13.16 13.02 8.16
C ARG A 19 11.84 12.30 8.32
N ALA A 20 11.91 11.02 8.68
CA ALA A 20 10.75 10.21 9.02
C ALA A 20 10.51 10.20 10.52
N SER A 21 9.25 10.35 10.94
CA SER A 21 8.80 10.29 12.33
C SER A 21 7.41 9.70 12.44
N ILE A 22 7.09 9.12 13.61
CA ILE A 22 5.72 8.68 13.90
C ILE A 22 4.93 9.88 14.43
N GLU A 23 3.90 10.25 13.68
CA GLU A 23 3.03 11.38 14.02
C GLU A 23 1.60 10.94 14.31
N THR A 24 0.92 11.71 15.15
CA THR A 24 -0.52 11.57 15.36
C THR A 24 -1.25 12.45 14.36
N ARG A 25 -2.08 11.86 13.54
CA ARG A 25 -2.89 12.54 12.51
C ARG A 25 -4.38 12.38 12.77
N ASN A 26 -5.19 13.20 12.13
CA ASN A 26 -6.65 13.11 12.17
C ASN A 26 -7.17 12.46 10.87
N ILE A 27 -8.22 11.63 10.97
CA ILE A 27 -8.86 10.96 9.82
C ILE A 27 -9.33 11.97 8.76
N ASN A 28 -9.69 13.18 9.18
CA ASN A 28 -10.12 14.23 8.25
C ASN A 28 -8.96 14.79 7.40
N GLN A 29 -7.70 14.51 7.75
CA GLN A 29 -6.51 14.89 6.97
C GLN A 29 -6.19 13.87 5.86
N LEU A 30 -6.84 12.71 5.86
CA LEU A 30 -6.72 11.74 4.77
C LEU A 30 -7.37 12.29 3.50
N PRO A 31 -6.90 11.88 2.30
CA PRO A 31 -7.48 12.28 1.02
C PRO A 31 -9.00 12.05 0.97
N LYS A 32 -9.72 12.87 0.19
CA LYS A 32 -11.16 12.69 -0.04
C LYS A 32 -11.38 11.57 -1.07
N ASN A 33 -11.47 10.33 -0.59
CA ASN A 33 -11.76 9.13 -1.38
C ASN A 33 -12.88 8.31 -0.71
N ASP A 34 -13.41 7.33 -1.44
CA ASP A 34 -14.62 6.60 -1.05
C ASP A 34 -14.38 5.47 -0.05
N LEU A 35 -13.17 4.89 -0.02
CA LEU A 35 -12.84 3.73 0.79
C LEU A 35 -11.91 4.12 1.95
N LEU A 36 -12.41 4.01 3.17
CA LEU A 36 -11.63 4.14 4.40
C LEU A 36 -11.30 2.76 4.96
N ILE A 37 -10.01 2.49 5.14
CA ILE A 37 -9.48 1.21 5.62
C ILE A 37 -8.72 1.42 6.93
N LYS A 38 -8.98 0.57 7.93
CA LYS A 38 -8.10 0.39 9.09
C LYS A 38 -7.03 -0.64 8.70
N VAL A 39 -5.79 -0.21 8.56
CA VAL A 39 -4.68 -1.06 8.15
C VAL A 39 -4.36 -2.09 9.25
N LEU A 40 -4.18 -3.33 8.85
CA LEU A 40 -3.72 -4.42 9.71
C LEU A 40 -2.23 -4.70 9.48
N TYR A 41 -1.81 -4.77 8.21
CA TYR A 41 -0.44 -4.99 7.80
C TYR A 41 -0.14 -4.19 6.53
N SER A 42 1.15 -3.89 6.35
CA SER A 42 1.75 -3.33 5.14
C SER A 42 3.03 -4.10 4.84
N SER A 43 3.48 -4.12 3.60
CA SER A 43 4.77 -4.70 3.20
C SER A 43 5.84 -3.62 3.08
N LEU A 44 7.11 -4.03 3.06
CA LEU A 44 8.25 -3.15 2.82
C LEU A 44 8.75 -3.37 1.40
N ASN A 45 8.89 -2.29 0.64
CA ASN A 45 9.35 -2.31 -0.73
C ASN A 45 10.47 -1.27 -0.94
N PHE A 46 11.34 -1.49 -1.90
CA PHE A 46 12.40 -0.54 -2.25
C PHE A 46 11.85 0.85 -2.58
N LYS A 47 10.66 0.91 -3.18
CA LYS A 47 9.95 2.16 -3.50
C LYS A 47 9.60 2.97 -2.25
N ASP A 48 9.30 2.31 -1.14
CA ASP A 48 9.03 2.98 0.14
C ASP A 48 10.30 3.67 0.68
N ALA A 49 11.46 2.99 0.57
CA ALA A 49 12.75 3.58 0.93
C ALA A 49 13.07 4.80 0.05
N LEU A 50 12.83 4.72 -1.26
CA LEU A 50 13.00 5.86 -2.17
C LEU A 50 12.10 7.04 -1.79
N SER A 51 10.85 6.79 -1.42
CA SER A 51 9.94 7.81 -0.90
C SER A 51 10.49 8.47 0.37
N MET A 52 11.07 7.67 1.29
CA MET A 52 11.62 8.18 2.55
C MET A 52 12.83 9.10 2.39
N ILE A 53 13.61 8.94 1.33
CA ILE A 53 14.80 9.75 1.05
C ILE A 53 14.56 10.89 0.06
N GLY A 54 13.30 11.15 -0.33
CA GLY A 54 12.95 12.28 -1.17
C GLY A 54 13.12 12.06 -2.67
N ASN A 55 13.13 10.82 -3.14
CA ASN A 55 13.22 10.53 -4.57
C ASN A 55 11.98 11.05 -5.32
N ARG A 56 12.16 12.08 -6.16
CA ARG A 56 11.09 12.75 -6.91
C ARG A 56 10.42 11.88 -7.97
N GLY A 57 11.08 10.81 -8.41
CA GLY A 57 10.49 9.80 -9.30
C GLY A 57 9.43 8.95 -8.60
N VAL A 58 9.41 8.93 -7.26
CA VAL A 58 8.44 8.20 -6.44
C VAL A 58 7.46 9.14 -5.75
N THR A 59 7.94 10.14 -5.01
CA THR A 59 7.10 11.06 -4.23
C THR A 59 7.41 12.51 -4.58
N LYS A 60 6.40 13.24 -5.03
CA LYS A 60 6.55 14.62 -5.52
C LYS A 60 6.38 15.66 -4.42
N SER A 61 5.60 15.35 -3.39
CA SER A 61 5.21 16.32 -2.36
C SER A 61 5.33 15.75 -0.95
N TYR A 62 5.79 16.58 -0.03
CA TYR A 62 5.90 16.28 1.40
C TYR A 62 5.16 17.35 2.22
N PRO A 63 4.65 17.03 3.44
CA PRO A 63 4.82 15.77 4.16
C PRO A 63 4.08 14.60 3.52
N HIS A 64 4.67 13.39 3.60
CA HIS A 64 4.14 12.19 2.97
C HIS A 64 4.23 10.97 3.89
N THR A 65 3.35 9.97 3.66
CA THR A 65 3.36 8.66 4.31
C THR A 65 3.61 7.59 3.26
N PRO A 66 4.75 6.87 3.29
CA PRO A 66 5.04 5.75 2.40
C PRO A 66 4.18 4.51 2.68
N GLY A 67 4.45 3.42 1.96
CA GLY A 67 3.77 2.13 2.05
C GLY A 67 2.90 1.87 0.84
N ILE A 68 3.48 1.24 -0.20
CA ILE A 68 2.77 0.98 -1.47
C ILE A 68 1.79 -0.18 -1.42
N ASP A 69 1.79 -0.94 -0.33
CA ASP A 69 0.88 -2.06 -0.08
C ASP A 69 0.18 -1.90 1.25
N ALA A 70 -1.08 -2.33 1.33
CA ALA A 70 -1.82 -2.41 2.58
C ALA A 70 -2.89 -3.50 2.53
N VAL A 71 -3.10 -4.19 3.64
CA VAL A 71 -4.27 -5.02 3.90
C VAL A 71 -4.96 -4.51 5.15
N GLY A 72 -6.28 -4.44 5.13
CA GLY A 72 -7.00 -3.92 6.29
C GLY A 72 -8.51 -4.11 6.23
N ILE A 73 -9.15 -3.65 7.30
CA ILE A 73 -10.59 -3.76 7.51
C ILE A 73 -11.29 -2.54 6.93
N VAL A 74 -12.31 -2.76 6.13
CA VAL A 74 -13.19 -1.71 5.60
C VAL A 74 -13.97 -1.04 6.74
N ILE A 75 -13.75 0.24 6.92
CA ILE A 75 -14.47 1.07 7.90
C ILE A 75 -15.67 1.76 7.24
N SER A 76 -15.48 2.26 6.02
CA SER A 76 -16.52 2.91 5.22
C SER A 76 -16.22 2.73 3.74
N SER A 77 -17.22 2.31 2.98
CA SER A 77 -17.20 2.15 1.52
C SER A 77 -18.63 2.09 1.00
N LYS A 78 -18.81 2.41 -0.28
CA LYS A 78 -20.07 2.13 -1.01
C LYS A 78 -20.04 0.77 -1.68
N LYS A 79 -18.86 0.30 -2.07
CA LYS A 79 -18.65 -0.95 -2.83
C LYS A 79 -18.45 -2.17 -1.92
N PHE A 80 -17.71 -2.03 -0.82
CA PHE A 80 -17.32 -3.13 0.04
C PHE A 80 -18.12 -3.13 1.34
N PRO A 81 -18.61 -4.29 1.82
CA PRO A 81 -19.26 -4.40 3.12
C PRO A 81 -18.32 -3.93 4.24
N LYS A 82 -18.87 -3.17 5.18
CA LYS A 82 -18.12 -2.77 6.39
C LYS A 82 -17.67 -4.01 7.16
N GLY A 83 -16.41 -4.04 7.58
CA GLY A 83 -15.81 -5.17 8.28
C GLY A 83 -15.14 -6.20 7.37
N SER A 84 -15.38 -6.17 6.05
CA SER A 84 -14.64 -7.04 5.13
C SER A 84 -13.15 -6.66 5.10
N ILE A 85 -12.30 -7.61 4.73
CA ILE A 85 -10.86 -7.39 4.60
C ILE A 85 -10.53 -7.18 3.14
N VAL A 86 -9.81 -6.11 2.85
CA VAL A 86 -9.38 -5.74 1.49
C VAL A 86 -7.87 -5.56 1.41
N ILE A 87 -7.33 -5.80 0.22
CA ILE A 87 -5.94 -5.57 -0.15
C ILE A 87 -5.90 -4.40 -1.12
N VAL A 88 -4.92 -3.51 -0.93
CA VAL A 88 -4.54 -2.45 -1.87
C VAL A 88 -3.07 -2.60 -2.16
N SER A 89 -2.71 -2.84 -3.42
CA SER A 89 -1.33 -2.94 -3.90
C SER A 89 -1.17 -2.15 -5.19
N GLY A 90 -0.07 -1.42 -5.30
CA GLY A 90 0.22 -0.63 -6.49
C GLY A 90 -0.60 0.65 -6.61
N TYR A 91 -0.95 1.02 -7.83
CA TYR A 91 -1.51 2.33 -8.16
C TYR A 91 -0.58 3.46 -7.66
N ASP A 92 -1.16 4.47 -6.98
CA ASP A 92 -0.42 5.61 -6.43
C ASP A 92 -0.30 5.57 -4.89
N LEU A 93 -0.66 4.43 -4.26
CA LEU A 93 -0.56 4.24 -2.82
C LEU A 93 0.90 4.38 -2.38
N GLY A 94 1.17 5.18 -1.34
CA GLY A 94 2.51 5.39 -0.79
C GLY A 94 3.47 6.17 -1.70
N MET A 95 3.00 6.63 -2.87
CA MET A 95 3.78 7.47 -3.80
C MET A 95 3.36 8.94 -3.71
N ASN A 96 2.20 9.31 -4.24
CA ASN A 96 1.62 10.66 -4.08
C ASN A 96 0.31 10.62 -3.26
N THR A 97 -0.20 9.43 -2.97
CA THR A 97 -1.30 9.20 -2.02
C THR A 97 -0.73 8.59 -0.75
N HIS A 98 -1.15 9.07 0.43
CA HIS A 98 -0.67 8.55 1.71
C HIS A 98 -0.85 7.04 1.81
N GLY A 99 0.24 6.34 2.14
CA GLY A 99 0.39 4.90 2.05
C GLY A 99 0.13 4.11 3.33
N GLY A 100 0.48 2.82 3.25
CA GLY A 100 0.17 1.79 4.24
C GLY A 100 0.94 1.87 5.56
N PHE A 101 2.00 2.71 5.67
CA PHE A 101 2.72 2.91 6.95
C PHE A 101 1.93 3.81 7.89
N SER A 102 0.66 3.47 8.08
CA SER A 102 -0.33 4.24 8.81
C SER A 102 -1.42 3.31 9.38
N GLU A 103 -2.02 3.65 10.51
CA GLU A 103 -3.17 2.89 11.06
C GLU A 103 -4.43 3.00 10.18
N PHE A 104 -4.54 4.06 9.36
CA PHE A 104 -5.66 4.27 8.44
C PHE A 104 -5.16 4.83 7.11
N ILE A 105 -5.77 4.34 6.03
CA ILE A 105 -5.64 4.91 4.69
C ILE A 105 -7.02 5.22 4.12
N ARG A 106 -7.07 6.16 3.16
CA ARG A 106 -8.28 6.43 2.39
C ARG A 106 -7.92 6.51 0.92
N VAL A 107 -8.51 5.60 0.12
CA VAL A 107 -8.17 5.36 -1.28
C VAL A 107 -9.43 5.25 -2.14
N PRO A 108 -9.31 5.39 -3.47
CA PRO A 108 -10.39 5.02 -4.38
C PRO A 108 -10.77 3.55 -4.24
N GLU A 109 -12.07 3.23 -4.26
CA GLU A 109 -12.58 1.84 -4.14
C GLU A 109 -12.04 0.91 -5.24
N LYS A 110 -11.77 1.45 -6.43
CA LYS A 110 -11.23 0.70 -7.57
C LYS A 110 -9.81 0.17 -7.36
N TRP A 111 -9.08 0.68 -6.35
CA TRP A 111 -7.73 0.21 -6.00
C TRP A 111 -7.74 -1.02 -5.11
N ALA A 112 -8.89 -1.35 -4.54
CA ALA A 112 -9.00 -2.44 -3.58
C ALA A 112 -9.64 -3.67 -4.19
N VAL A 113 -9.18 -4.83 -3.72
CA VAL A 113 -9.78 -6.14 -3.94
C VAL A 113 -10.10 -6.79 -2.60
N LEU A 114 -11.14 -7.65 -2.57
CA LEU A 114 -11.40 -8.48 -1.39
C LEU A 114 -10.21 -9.43 -1.19
N LYS A 115 -9.79 -9.58 0.06
CA LYS A 115 -8.76 -10.57 0.42
C LYS A 115 -9.29 -11.98 0.12
N PRO A 116 -8.55 -12.81 -0.62
CA PRO A 116 -8.92 -14.22 -0.83
C PRO A 116 -9.04 -14.98 0.52
N GLU A 117 -9.96 -15.91 0.61
CA GLU A 117 -10.12 -16.74 1.82
C GLU A 117 -8.90 -17.60 2.10
N SER A 118 -8.22 -18.05 1.04
CA SER A 118 -7.02 -18.88 1.10
C SER A 118 -5.79 -18.23 1.73
N LEU A 119 -5.78 -16.90 1.89
CA LEU A 119 -4.69 -16.14 2.50
C LEU A 119 -5.16 -15.47 3.78
N ASN A 120 -4.34 -15.46 4.83
CA ASN A 120 -4.57 -14.55 5.94
C ASN A 120 -4.01 -13.14 5.62
N ALA A 121 -4.36 -12.14 6.45
CA ALA A 121 -3.98 -10.77 6.19
C ALA A 121 -2.45 -10.56 6.20
N LYS A 122 -1.71 -11.26 7.07
CA LYS A 122 -0.25 -11.18 7.12
C LYS A 122 0.39 -11.78 5.87
N GLU A 123 -0.07 -12.95 5.43
CA GLU A 123 0.41 -13.62 4.22
C GLU A 123 0.22 -12.75 2.97
N SER A 124 -0.92 -12.04 2.87
CA SER A 124 -1.17 -11.10 1.79
C SER A 124 -0.09 -10.04 1.68
N MET A 125 0.49 -9.60 2.81
CA MET A 125 1.56 -8.59 2.82
C MET A 125 2.96 -9.19 2.77
N ILE A 126 3.14 -10.47 3.09
CA ILE A 126 4.37 -11.21 2.77
C ILE A 126 4.53 -11.30 1.24
N LEU A 127 3.45 -11.54 0.51
CA LEU A 127 3.45 -11.48 -0.95
C LEU A 127 3.64 -10.05 -1.46
N GLY A 128 2.74 -9.14 -1.08
CA GLY A 128 2.78 -7.73 -1.46
C GLY A 128 2.92 -7.50 -2.97
N THR A 129 3.42 -6.34 -3.35
CA THR A 129 3.72 -5.99 -4.76
C THR A 129 4.76 -6.93 -5.38
N ALA A 130 5.77 -7.37 -4.64
CA ALA A 130 6.82 -8.26 -5.16
C ALA A 130 6.25 -9.62 -5.54
N GLY A 131 5.48 -10.25 -4.65
CA GLY A 131 4.83 -11.53 -4.92
C GLY A 131 3.78 -11.46 -6.02
N LEU A 132 3.00 -10.37 -6.08
CA LEU A 132 2.06 -10.12 -7.17
C LEU A 132 2.78 -10.05 -8.53
N THR A 133 3.89 -9.30 -8.59
CA THR A 133 4.69 -9.16 -9.81
C THR A 133 5.26 -10.50 -10.26
N ALA A 134 5.84 -11.27 -9.33
CA ALA A 134 6.36 -12.61 -9.62
C ALA A 134 5.25 -13.55 -10.11
N GLY A 135 4.08 -13.53 -9.45
CA GLY A 135 2.91 -14.32 -9.87
C GLY A 135 2.44 -14.01 -11.28
N LEU A 136 2.33 -12.73 -11.63
CA LEU A 136 1.96 -12.29 -12.99
C LEU A 136 2.99 -12.71 -14.05
N CYS A 137 4.28 -12.69 -13.70
CA CYS A 137 5.33 -13.19 -14.60
C CYS A 137 5.17 -14.70 -14.86
N VAL A 138 4.95 -15.49 -13.80
CA VAL A 138 4.74 -16.93 -13.91
C VAL A 138 3.47 -17.24 -14.72
N ASP A 139 2.38 -16.57 -14.44
CA ASP A 139 1.10 -16.73 -15.12
C ASP A 139 1.23 -16.46 -16.62
N ALA A 140 1.87 -15.34 -16.98
CA ALA A 140 2.14 -14.99 -18.38
C ALA A 140 3.06 -16.01 -19.11
N PHE A 141 3.93 -16.70 -18.36
CA PHE A 141 4.75 -17.78 -18.90
C PHE A 141 3.92 -19.05 -19.16
N LEU A 142 3.06 -19.41 -18.21
CA LEU A 142 2.20 -20.62 -18.33
C LEU A 142 1.19 -20.50 -19.47
N GLU A 143 0.59 -19.31 -19.66
CA GLU A 143 -0.38 -19.07 -20.74
C GLU A 143 0.22 -19.22 -22.16
N LYS A 144 1.54 -19.11 -22.30
CA LYS A 144 2.22 -19.16 -23.60
C LYS A 144 2.75 -20.54 -24.00
N ASP A 145 2.35 -21.63 -23.34
CA ASP A 145 2.83 -23.00 -23.59
C ASP A 145 4.37 -23.16 -23.70
N HIS A 146 5.12 -22.24 -23.06
CA HIS A 146 6.58 -22.19 -23.21
C HIS A 146 7.36 -22.96 -22.16
N ILE A 147 6.70 -23.70 -21.27
CA ILE A 147 7.38 -24.37 -20.13
C ILE A 147 7.08 -25.86 -20.12
N GLU A 148 7.47 -26.60 -21.14
CA GLU A 148 7.96 -27.96 -20.93
C GLU A 148 9.48 -27.91 -20.83
N ASN A 149 10.01 -28.16 -19.60
CA ASN A 149 11.44 -28.39 -19.31
C ASN A 149 12.42 -27.22 -19.47
N LYS A 150 12.04 -25.96 -19.16
CA LYS A 150 12.99 -24.84 -19.13
C LYS A 150 13.04 -24.20 -17.72
N ASN A 151 14.25 -24.04 -17.20
CA ASN A 151 14.47 -23.23 -15.99
C ASN A 151 14.36 -21.75 -16.36
N ALA A 152 13.43 -21.04 -15.73
CA ALA A 152 13.39 -19.58 -15.79
C ALA A 152 14.21 -19.01 -14.62
N ILE A 153 15.13 -18.09 -14.91
CA ILE A 153 15.83 -17.30 -13.91
C ILE A 153 15.12 -15.94 -13.85
N VAL A 154 14.60 -15.60 -12.69
CA VAL A 154 13.97 -14.32 -12.40
C VAL A 154 14.92 -13.47 -11.56
#